data_6d1d309695fc3679195c6c8d0ac9610e
#
_entry.id   6d1d309695fc3679195c6c8d0ac9610e
#
_cell.length_a   1.000
_cell.length_b   1.000
_cell.length_c   1.000
_cell.angle_alpha   90.00
_cell.angle_beta   90.00
_cell.angle_gamma   90.00
#
_symmetry.space_group_name_H-M   'P 1'
#
loop_
_entity.id
_entity.type
_entity.pdbx_description
1 polymer ?
#
loop_
_entity_poly.entity_id
_entity_poly.type
_entity_poly.pdbx_seq_one_letter_code
_entity_poly.pdbx_strand_id
1 'polypeptide(L)'
;MSILKKEKVWVSDVITDEQIKQWKPGDVITIRAKTGDGKSFFVKNALYAQAKAQNDKILFLLHRENTINQFQNEIKLAGKNDTIHIRTYQGVEQMLLYEKAVDLSDYKYIVVDEAHYFISDSAFNNRTDLSFDTILQQCGSVRIFMSATIDDIQDYINISKKIKTINYSLPQDYDHIRKLTFFGKDDMLSEFAKYALEHNEKAIFFIHKARKAYDFYKKFSGVATFNCSKSNPLYRYVDECTISRMLAAEKFETPLLITTSCFDAGVNIADPAVKHIIIDMKDVDTIIQCAGRKRVQSSEDTVSLYIKNISNQQLGGYESTANRKLTMARYLNNHTTEELLRAFPRQNDASGVIYDVMVNGRLEKRVNQLMYLKKVKDVELYGRMKKLGEHGFSKFVAQKFGFFDTITGQYDYNVTRDDCGLSSYLERMVGVVMLGRADRKELIDRIDVRQDGHRLKGIESINAALQERCLPYRIVEFSTSRIFDGKKKNFKAAWRIEKEIRSNA
;
A
#
# COMPACT_ATOMS: atom_id res chain seq x y z
N MET A 1 10.17 26.99 23.77
CA MET A 1 11.23 26.09 23.27
C MET A 1 11.26 26.20 21.77
N SER A 2 12.30 26.76 21.19
CA SER A 2 12.50 26.84 19.75
C SER A 2 12.72 25.42 19.23
N ILE A 3 11.78 24.92 18.43
CA ILE A 3 11.95 23.67 17.70
C ILE A 3 13.09 23.94 16.70
N LEU A 4 14.26 23.41 16.99
CA LEU A 4 15.37 23.37 16.04
C LEU A 4 14.84 22.70 14.76
N LYS A 5 14.80 23.44 13.65
CA LYS A 5 14.51 22.89 12.32
C LYS A 5 15.49 21.74 12.10
N LYS A 6 15.00 20.50 12.09
CA LYS A 6 15.79 19.39 11.55
C LYS A 6 16.03 19.70 10.07
N GLU A 7 17.26 19.95 9.69
CA GLU A 7 17.62 20.06 8.28
C GLU A 7 17.31 18.74 7.57
N LYS A 8 16.74 18.83 6.38
CA LYS A 8 16.43 17.65 5.57
C LYS A 8 17.75 16.99 5.15
N VAL A 9 17.93 15.75 5.54
CA VAL A 9 19.10 14.93 5.19
C VAL A 9 18.86 14.27 3.84
N TRP A 10 19.79 14.39 2.91
CA TRP A 10 19.75 13.79 1.59
C TRP A 10 20.67 12.57 1.52
N VAL A 11 20.45 11.70 0.53
CA VAL A 11 21.34 10.54 0.29
C VAL A 11 22.78 11.00 0.09
N SER A 12 22.99 12.11 -0.62
CA SER A 12 24.34 12.68 -0.86
C SER A 12 25.00 13.29 0.38
N ASP A 13 24.25 13.57 1.46
CA ASP A 13 24.80 14.02 2.73
C ASP A 13 25.32 12.85 3.56
N VAL A 14 24.70 11.68 3.39
CA VAL A 14 25.05 10.45 4.11
C VAL A 14 26.11 9.65 3.35
N ILE A 15 26.10 9.66 2.02
CA ILE A 15 27.04 8.94 1.17
C ILE A 15 27.92 9.97 0.45
N THR A 16 29.11 10.18 1.00
CA THR A 16 30.09 11.12 0.46
C THR A 16 30.94 10.50 -0.66
N ASP A 17 31.65 11.33 -1.41
CA ASP A 17 32.56 10.87 -2.46
C ASP A 17 33.66 9.95 -1.92
N GLU A 18 34.15 10.18 -0.69
CA GLU A 18 35.10 9.31 -0.02
C GLU A 18 34.56 7.92 0.25
N GLN A 19 33.29 7.82 0.62
CA GLN A 19 32.63 6.53 0.85
C GLN A 19 32.43 5.77 -0.46
N ILE A 20 32.04 6.45 -1.55
CA ILE A 20 31.90 5.83 -2.87
C ILE A 20 33.26 5.26 -3.34
N LYS A 21 34.36 5.99 -3.11
CA LYS A 21 35.72 5.55 -3.46
C LYS A 21 36.18 4.30 -2.70
N GLN A 22 35.60 4.04 -1.53
CA GLN A 22 35.92 2.85 -0.72
C GLN A 22 35.22 1.60 -1.20
N TRP A 23 34.14 1.73 -1.99
CA TRP A 23 33.41 0.58 -2.49
C TRP A 23 34.22 -0.23 -3.49
N LYS A 24 34.19 -1.54 -3.32
CA LYS A 24 34.98 -2.48 -4.11
C LYS A 24 34.06 -3.36 -4.97
N PRO A 25 34.54 -3.90 -6.09
CA PRO A 25 33.87 -4.97 -6.80
C PRO A 25 33.47 -6.09 -5.82
N GLY A 26 32.23 -6.53 -5.92
CA GLY A 26 31.68 -7.52 -5.01
C GLY A 26 30.91 -6.94 -3.80
N ASP A 27 31.02 -5.65 -3.52
CA ASP A 27 30.24 -5.02 -2.46
C ASP A 27 28.74 -4.98 -2.82
N VAL A 28 27.91 -5.16 -1.79
CA VAL A 28 26.47 -4.98 -1.86
C VAL A 28 26.08 -3.85 -0.91
N ILE A 29 25.59 -2.79 -1.49
CA ILE A 29 25.19 -1.57 -0.77
C ILE A 29 23.66 -1.56 -0.65
N THR A 30 23.14 -1.27 0.53
CA THR A 30 21.71 -1.00 0.71
C THR A 30 21.50 0.43 1.19
N ILE A 31 20.54 1.13 0.58
CA ILE A 31 20.21 2.52 0.91
C ILE A 31 18.73 2.59 1.26
N ARG A 32 18.45 2.83 2.55
CA ARG A 32 17.11 3.14 3.02
C ARG A 32 16.88 4.64 2.92
N ALA A 33 16.07 5.05 1.96
CA ALA A 33 15.70 6.44 1.78
C ALA A 33 14.27 6.54 1.23
N LYS A 34 13.46 7.44 1.81
CA LYS A 34 12.10 7.71 1.33
C LYS A 34 12.14 8.24 -0.10
N THR A 35 11.00 8.20 -0.74
CA THR A 35 10.82 8.89 -2.00
C THR A 35 11.00 10.40 -1.75
N GLY A 36 11.92 11.05 -2.49
CA GLY A 36 12.26 12.47 -2.32
C GLY A 36 13.45 12.78 -1.44
N ASP A 37 14.14 11.77 -0.93
CA ASP A 37 15.38 11.95 -0.17
C ASP A 37 16.62 11.98 -1.07
N GLY A 38 16.44 12.17 -2.38
CA GLY A 38 17.55 12.39 -3.31
C GLY A 38 18.20 11.13 -3.87
N LYS A 39 17.55 9.92 -3.80
CA LYS A 39 18.10 8.69 -4.39
C LYS A 39 18.55 8.86 -5.85
N SER A 40 17.62 9.31 -6.68
CA SER A 40 17.90 9.51 -8.12
C SER A 40 18.89 10.65 -8.37
N PHE A 41 18.88 11.69 -7.54
CA PHE A 41 19.85 12.78 -7.61
C PHE A 41 21.25 12.28 -7.28
N PHE A 42 21.41 11.46 -6.26
CA PHE A 42 22.66 10.80 -5.91
C PHE A 42 23.25 10.02 -7.10
N VAL A 43 22.46 9.21 -7.77
CA VAL A 43 22.90 8.43 -8.93
C VAL A 43 23.33 9.34 -10.08
N LYS A 44 22.54 10.38 -10.39
CA LYS A 44 22.79 11.30 -11.51
C LYS A 44 23.96 12.24 -11.27
N ASN A 45 24.38 12.47 -10.04
CA ASN A 45 25.42 13.45 -9.71
C ASN A 45 26.62 12.81 -9.00
N ALA A 46 26.54 12.45 -7.72
CA ALA A 46 27.68 11.93 -6.97
C ALA A 46 28.23 10.62 -7.57
N LEU A 47 27.38 9.62 -7.78
CA LEU A 47 27.81 8.34 -8.37
C LEU A 47 28.27 8.51 -9.82
N TYR A 48 27.57 9.34 -10.61
CA TYR A 48 27.96 9.68 -11.98
C TYR A 48 29.35 10.32 -12.03
N ALA A 49 29.62 11.32 -11.20
CA ALA A 49 30.91 12.01 -11.18
C ALA A 49 32.07 11.04 -10.90
N GLN A 50 31.86 10.12 -9.94
CA GLN A 50 32.85 9.10 -9.62
C GLN A 50 33.06 8.09 -10.77
N ALA A 51 31.98 7.59 -11.37
CA ALA A 51 32.05 6.67 -12.50
C ALA A 51 32.72 7.33 -13.73
N LYS A 52 32.33 8.56 -14.05
CA LYS A 52 32.87 9.31 -15.18
C LYS A 52 34.38 9.56 -15.03
N ALA A 53 34.86 9.91 -13.83
CA ALA A 53 36.27 10.16 -13.54
C ALA A 53 37.16 8.90 -13.77
N GLN A 54 36.58 7.71 -13.64
CA GLN A 54 37.28 6.42 -13.82
C GLN A 54 36.97 5.74 -15.15
N ASN A 55 36.20 6.38 -16.03
CA ASN A 55 35.67 5.82 -17.27
C ASN A 55 34.86 4.52 -17.07
N ASP A 56 34.21 4.42 -15.90
CA ASP A 56 33.32 3.32 -15.53
C ASP A 56 31.88 3.59 -15.99
N LYS A 57 31.06 2.51 -16.11
CA LYS A 57 29.64 2.61 -16.47
C LYS A 57 28.72 2.28 -15.30
N ILE A 58 27.55 2.88 -15.31
CA ILE A 58 26.46 2.64 -14.36
C ILE A 58 25.29 2.02 -15.11
N LEU A 59 24.82 0.84 -14.66
CA LEU A 59 23.51 0.32 -15.03
C LEU A 59 22.49 0.75 -14.00
N PHE A 60 21.49 1.53 -14.42
CA PHE A 60 20.41 1.97 -13.56
C PHE A 60 19.13 1.21 -13.90
N LEU A 61 18.69 0.36 -12.98
CA LEU A 61 17.54 -0.51 -13.14
C LEU A 61 16.31 0.14 -12.48
N LEU A 62 15.25 0.28 -13.27
CA LEU A 62 13.98 0.91 -12.90
C LEU A 62 12.82 -0.05 -13.13
N HIS A 63 11.73 0.15 -12.38
CA HIS A 63 10.56 -0.71 -12.45
C HIS A 63 9.54 -0.29 -13.53
N ARG A 64 9.34 1.02 -13.79
CA ARG A 64 8.21 1.51 -14.59
C ARG A 64 8.63 2.36 -15.80
N GLU A 65 7.95 2.12 -16.93
CA GLU A 65 8.22 2.80 -18.21
C GLU A 65 8.11 4.33 -18.14
N ASN A 66 7.12 4.87 -17.43
CA ASN A 66 6.96 6.32 -17.31
C ASN A 66 8.16 6.99 -16.61
N THR A 67 8.67 6.35 -15.57
CA THR A 67 9.87 6.82 -14.85
C THR A 67 11.11 6.68 -15.72
N ILE A 68 11.19 5.65 -16.56
CA ILE A 68 12.29 5.45 -17.49
C ILE A 68 12.35 6.57 -18.52
N ASN A 69 11.24 6.88 -19.17
CA ASN A 69 11.19 7.92 -20.22
C ASN A 69 11.60 9.30 -19.64
N GLN A 70 11.10 9.63 -18.46
CA GLN A 70 11.49 10.86 -17.78
C GLN A 70 13.00 10.86 -17.48
N PHE A 71 13.50 9.79 -16.89
CA PHE A 71 14.90 9.68 -16.50
C PHE A 71 15.85 9.64 -17.69
N GLN A 72 15.48 8.94 -18.78
CA GLN A 72 16.24 8.92 -20.03
C GLN A 72 16.36 10.30 -20.64
N ASN A 73 15.26 11.07 -20.64
CA ASN A 73 15.27 12.44 -21.14
C ASN A 73 16.18 13.35 -20.28
N GLU A 74 16.08 13.23 -18.98
CA GLU A 74 16.93 14.03 -18.06
C GLU A 74 18.42 13.70 -18.24
N ILE A 75 18.79 12.41 -18.37
CA ILE A 75 20.18 11.98 -18.59
C ILE A 75 20.67 12.43 -19.95
N LYS A 76 19.85 12.31 -20.99
CA LYS A 76 20.19 12.72 -22.35
C LYS A 76 20.42 14.25 -22.42
N LEU A 77 19.50 15.04 -21.84
CA LEU A 77 19.64 16.50 -21.78
C LEU A 77 20.88 16.94 -20.99
N ALA A 78 21.25 16.18 -19.96
CA ALA A 78 22.45 16.44 -19.17
C ALA A 78 23.76 15.87 -19.80
N GLY A 79 23.68 15.22 -20.97
CA GLY A 79 24.85 14.62 -21.63
C GLY A 79 25.53 13.49 -20.86
N LYS A 80 24.76 12.72 -20.05
CA LYS A 80 25.26 11.65 -19.16
C LYS A 80 25.00 10.23 -19.66
N ASN A 81 24.44 10.09 -20.84
CA ASN A 81 24.04 8.82 -21.43
C ASN A 81 25.21 7.95 -21.90
N ASP A 82 26.40 8.47 -21.93
CA ASP A 82 27.65 7.74 -22.18
C ASP A 82 28.09 6.87 -20.98
N THR A 83 27.69 7.27 -19.78
CA THR A 83 28.07 6.66 -18.50
C THR A 83 26.90 5.93 -17.84
N ILE A 84 25.68 6.51 -17.89
CA ILE A 84 24.48 5.94 -17.24
C ILE A 84 23.60 5.27 -18.28
N HIS A 85 23.45 3.97 -18.17
CA HIS A 85 22.54 3.17 -19.00
C HIS A 85 21.32 2.74 -18.18
N ILE A 86 20.13 2.84 -18.77
CA ILE A 86 18.87 2.50 -18.09
C ILE A 86 18.25 1.26 -18.70
N ARG A 87 17.77 0.34 -17.84
CA ARG A 87 16.98 -0.85 -18.22
C ARG A 87 15.83 -1.07 -17.23
N THR A 88 14.83 -1.86 -17.65
CA THR A 88 13.79 -2.37 -16.74
C THR A 88 14.21 -3.70 -16.13
N TYR A 89 13.68 -4.03 -14.95
CA TYR A 89 13.77 -5.38 -14.39
C TYR A 89 13.15 -6.41 -15.32
N GLN A 90 11.95 -6.12 -15.83
CA GLN A 90 11.22 -6.98 -16.76
C GLN A 90 12.01 -7.22 -18.05
N GLY A 91 12.75 -6.22 -18.52
CA GLY A 91 13.64 -6.37 -19.69
C GLY A 91 14.76 -7.37 -19.43
N VAL A 92 15.37 -7.33 -18.23
CA VAL A 92 16.37 -8.32 -17.82
C VAL A 92 15.74 -9.71 -17.70
N GLU A 93 14.57 -9.83 -17.06
CA GLU A 93 13.85 -11.09 -16.89
C GLU A 93 13.45 -11.71 -18.22
N GLN A 94 12.94 -10.92 -19.17
CA GLN A 94 12.61 -11.39 -20.51
C GLN A 94 13.83 -11.94 -21.25
N MET A 95 14.97 -11.24 -21.18
CA MET A 95 16.21 -11.74 -21.81
C MET A 95 16.63 -13.11 -21.24
N LEU A 96 16.53 -13.29 -19.93
CA LEU A 96 16.84 -14.57 -19.26
C LEU A 96 15.86 -15.69 -19.64
N LEU A 97 14.58 -15.38 -19.79
CA LEU A 97 13.56 -16.35 -20.18
C LEU A 97 13.70 -16.84 -21.62
N TYR A 98 14.23 -15.99 -22.51
CA TYR A 98 14.51 -16.37 -23.91
C TYR A 98 15.93 -16.93 -24.12
N GLU A 99 16.53 -17.42 -23.02
CA GLU A 99 17.89 -18.00 -23.03
C GLU A 99 18.98 -17.08 -23.65
N LYS A 100 18.73 -15.78 -23.61
CA LYS A 100 19.73 -14.79 -24.02
C LYS A 100 20.65 -14.52 -22.83
N ALA A 101 21.97 -14.68 -23.09
CA ALA A 101 22.96 -14.29 -22.11
C ALA A 101 22.81 -12.79 -21.79
N VAL A 102 22.57 -12.45 -20.52
CA VAL A 102 22.57 -11.08 -20.07
C VAL A 102 23.95 -10.78 -19.52
N ASP A 103 24.77 -10.16 -20.36
CA ASP A 103 26.09 -9.71 -19.95
C ASP A 103 25.95 -8.31 -19.26
N LEU A 104 26.32 -8.25 -17.99
CA LEU A 104 26.37 -7.04 -17.19
C LEU A 104 27.79 -6.71 -16.73
N SER A 105 28.81 -7.41 -17.26
CA SER A 105 30.21 -7.28 -16.82
C SER A 105 30.82 -5.89 -17.11
N ASP A 106 30.27 -5.20 -18.12
CA ASP A 106 30.70 -3.84 -18.47
C ASP A 106 30.38 -2.77 -17.41
N TYR A 107 29.50 -3.10 -16.44
CA TYR A 107 29.02 -2.13 -15.47
C TYR A 107 29.78 -2.24 -14.15
N LYS A 108 30.48 -1.18 -13.77
CA LYS A 108 31.12 -1.07 -12.46
C LYS A 108 30.10 -0.92 -11.34
N TYR A 109 29.01 -0.20 -11.61
CA TYR A 109 27.94 0.03 -10.67
C TYR A 109 26.61 -0.49 -11.27
N ILE A 110 25.90 -1.33 -10.51
CA ILE A 110 24.55 -1.77 -10.84
C ILE A 110 23.64 -1.22 -9.77
N VAL A 111 22.82 -0.26 -10.13
CA VAL A 111 21.91 0.45 -9.23
C VAL A 111 20.48 -0.04 -9.44
N VAL A 112 19.86 -0.44 -8.36
CA VAL A 112 18.52 -1.02 -8.27
C VAL A 112 17.64 -0.03 -7.54
N ASP A 113 16.81 0.74 -8.25
CA ASP A 113 15.88 1.67 -7.63
C ASP A 113 14.56 0.99 -7.30
N GLU A 114 13.93 1.40 -6.20
CA GLU A 114 12.73 0.79 -5.65
C GLU A 114 12.86 -0.74 -5.50
N ALA A 115 13.97 -1.18 -4.88
CA ALA A 115 14.33 -2.59 -4.73
C ALA A 115 13.26 -3.47 -4.07
N HIS A 116 12.29 -2.86 -3.33
CA HIS A 116 11.12 -3.57 -2.82
C HIS A 116 10.29 -4.26 -3.92
N TYR A 117 10.43 -3.84 -5.20
CA TYR A 117 9.83 -4.50 -6.36
C TYR A 117 9.99 -6.02 -6.32
N PHE A 118 11.18 -6.52 -6.06
CA PHE A 118 11.46 -7.95 -6.07
C PHE A 118 10.59 -8.76 -5.10
N ILE A 119 10.10 -8.11 -4.05
CA ILE A 119 9.28 -8.71 -2.99
C ILE A 119 7.80 -8.35 -3.12
N SER A 120 7.47 -7.10 -3.47
CA SER A 120 6.10 -6.60 -3.46
C SER A 120 5.30 -6.94 -4.70
N ASP A 121 5.96 -7.12 -5.84
CA ASP A 121 5.29 -7.22 -7.16
C ASP A 121 4.84 -8.65 -7.52
N SER A 122 4.82 -9.54 -6.56
CA SER A 122 4.48 -10.97 -6.73
C SER A 122 3.09 -11.23 -7.31
N ALA A 123 2.17 -10.30 -7.17
CA ALA A 123 0.83 -10.43 -7.75
C ALA A 123 0.83 -10.32 -9.28
N PHE A 124 1.88 -9.71 -9.85
CA PHE A 124 2.00 -9.41 -11.28
C PHE A 124 3.17 -10.14 -11.95
N ASN A 125 4.21 -10.45 -11.20
CA ASN A 125 5.42 -11.09 -11.68
C ASN A 125 5.96 -12.11 -10.67
N ASN A 126 5.83 -13.39 -10.96
CA ASN A 126 6.30 -14.48 -10.10
C ASN A 126 7.75 -14.89 -10.38
N ARG A 127 8.50 -14.15 -11.21
CA ARG A 127 9.86 -14.46 -11.68
C ARG A 127 10.88 -13.39 -11.31
N THR A 128 10.59 -12.59 -10.30
CA THR A 128 11.46 -11.50 -9.82
C THR A 128 12.80 -12.01 -9.28
N ASP A 129 12.89 -13.27 -8.87
CA ASP A 129 14.12 -13.93 -8.45
C ASP A 129 15.14 -14.06 -9.58
N LEU A 130 14.72 -14.18 -10.85
CA LEU A 130 15.63 -14.29 -11.98
C LEU A 130 16.49 -13.05 -12.13
N SER A 131 15.87 -11.88 -12.22
CA SER A 131 16.62 -10.62 -12.32
C SER A 131 17.40 -10.31 -11.05
N PHE A 132 16.84 -10.59 -9.88
CA PHE A 132 17.51 -10.39 -8.60
C PHE A 132 18.80 -11.23 -8.49
N ASP A 133 18.71 -12.53 -8.74
CA ASP A 133 19.89 -13.43 -8.65
C ASP A 133 20.94 -13.08 -9.70
N THR A 134 20.53 -12.72 -10.92
CA THR A 134 21.44 -12.26 -11.96
C THR A 134 22.22 -11.02 -11.54
N ILE A 135 21.53 -10.03 -10.94
CA ILE A 135 22.18 -8.82 -10.42
C ILE A 135 23.13 -9.19 -9.27
N LEU A 136 22.66 -10.02 -8.34
CA LEU A 136 23.44 -10.37 -7.15
C LEU A 136 24.71 -11.17 -7.49
N GLN A 137 24.70 -11.94 -8.58
CA GLN A 137 25.84 -12.72 -9.05
C GLN A 137 26.95 -11.88 -9.73
N GLN A 138 26.71 -10.58 -10.00
CA GLN A 138 27.71 -9.70 -10.64
C GLN A 138 28.81 -9.30 -9.65
N CYS A 139 29.69 -10.23 -9.29
CA CYS A 139 30.77 -10.02 -8.32
C CYS A 139 31.84 -9.04 -8.80
N GLY A 140 31.92 -8.76 -10.11
CA GLY A 140 32.78 -7.72 -10.68
C GLY A 140 32.26 -6.29 -10.48
N SER A 141 31.02 -6.14 -10.03
CA SER A 141 30.34 -4.85 -9.86
C SER A 141 30.05 -4.52 -8.41
N VAL A 142 29.89 -3.24 -8.11
CA VAL A 142 29.23 -2.74 -6.89
C VAL A 142 27.72 -2.74 -7.13
N ARG A 143 26.98 -3.45 -6.30
CA ARG A 143 25.53 -3.60 -6.43
C ARG A 143 24.83 -2.76 -5.38
N ILE A 144 24.01 -1.79 -5.80
CA ILE A 144 23.40 -0.77 -4.94
C ILE A 144 21.89 -0.95 -4.98
N PHE A 145 21.29 -1.36 -3.88
CA PHE A 145 19.84 -1.54 -3.72
C PHE A 145 19.25 -0.37 -2.93
N MET A 146 18.32 0.37 -3.53
CA MET A 146 17.70 1.55 -2.91
C MET A 146 16.19 1.37 -2.74
N SER A 147 15.66 1.65 -1.56
CA SER A 147 14.21 1.67 -1.31
C SER A 147 13.88 2.36 0.01
N ALA A 148 12.64 2.86 0.14
CA ALA A 148 12.11 3.29 1.43
C ALA A 148 11.87 2.11 2.39
N THR A 149 11.60 0.92 1.84
CA THR A 149 11.30 -0.32 2.55
C THR A 149 12.28 -1.43 2.15
N ILE A 150 13.58 -1.22 2.45
CA ILE A 150 14.67 -2.10 2.00
C ILE A 150 14.90 -3.30 2.92
N ASP A 151 14.33 -3.31 4.14
CA ASP A 151 14.68 -4.25 5.20
C ASP A 151 14.58 -5.71 4.78
N ASP A 152 13.48 -6.08 4.11
CA ASP A 152 13.26 -7.44 3.68
C ASP A 152 14.28 -7.92 2.64
N ILE A 153 14.71 -7.04 1.75
CA ILE A 153 15.77 -7.33 0.76
C ILE A 153 17.12 -7.47 1.45
N GLN A 154 17.44 -6.56 2.37
CA GLN A 154 18.67 -6.60 3.14
C GLN A 154 18.77 -7.88 3.96
N ASP A 155 17.71 -8.27 4.65
CA ASP A 155 17.66 -9.52 5.41
C ASP A 155 17.83 -10.73 4.51
N TYR A 156 17.19 -10.74 3.33
CA TYR A 156 17.34 -11.83 2.37
C TYR A 156 18.78 -11.97 1.88
N ILE A 157 19.43 -10.87 1.54
CA ILE A 157 20.84 -10.86 1.12
C ILE A 157 21.74 -11.36 2.25
N ASN A 158 21.57 -10.82 3.47
CA ASN A 158 22.45 -11.16 4.59
C ASN A 158 22.24 -12.59 5.09
N ILE A 159 20.97 -13.02 5.27
CA ILE A 159 20.64 -14.30 5.92
C ILE A 159 20.58 -15.43 4.89
N SER A 160 19.82 -15.26 3.82
CA SER A 160 19.56 -16.34 2.85
C SER A 160 20.70 -16.50 1.85
N LYS A 161 21.27 -15.41 1.36
CA LYS A 161 22.40 -15.45 0.40
C LYS A 161 23.77 -15.40 1.11
N LYS A 162 23.81 -15.15 2.42
CA LYS A 162 25.02 -15.06 3.25
C LYS A 162 26.04 -14.05 2.75
N ILE A 163 25.57 -12.95 2.16
CA ILE A 163 26.39 -11.85 1.66
C ILE A 163 26.24 -10.67 2.61
N LYS A 164 27.36 -10.18 3.16
CA LYS A 164 27.36 -9.01 4.06
C LYS A 164 27.08 -7.74 3.25
N THR A 165 26.11 -6.95 3.68
CA THR A 165 25.77 -5.66 3.06
C THR A 165 26.40 -4.48 3.81
N ILE A 166 26.70 -3.42 3.07
CA ILE A 166 27.07 -2.09 3.59
C ILE A 166 25.80 -1.26 3.59
N ASN A 167 25.36 -0.78 4.75
CA ASN A 167 24.03 -0.24 4.93
C ASN A 167 24.07 1.26 5.23
N TYR A 168 23.31 2.03 4.44
CA TYR A 168 23.04 3.44 4.67
C TYR A 168 21.56 3.64 4.94
N SER A 169 21.22 4.42 5.96
CA SER A 169 19.83 4.66 6.33
C SER A 169 19.60 6.13 6.64
N LEU A 170 18.66 6.74 5.94
CA LEU A 170 18.21 8.09 6.23
C LEU A 170 17.10 8.07 7.31
N PRO A 171 16.98 9.13 8.11
CA PRO A 171 15.91 9.24 9.09
C PRO A 171 14.52 9.13 8.43
N GLN A 172 13.64 8.37 9.05
CA GLN A 172 12.24 8.25 8.63
C GLN A 172 11.42 9.27 9.42
N ASP A 173 11.22 10.46 8.86
CA ASP A 173 10.48 11.54 9.48
C ASP A 173 9.11 11.72 8.82
N TYR A 174 8.06 11.80 9.64
CA TYR A 174 6.67 11.99 9.23
C TYR A 174 6.04 13.21 9.95
N ASP A 175 6.82 14.15 10.46
CA ASP A 175 6.38 15.31 11.24
C ASP A 175 5.37 16.19 10.49
N HIS A 176 5.33 16.09 9.15
CA HIS A 176 4.31 16.76 8.32
C HIS A 176 2.93 16.14 8.44
N ILE A 177 2.80 14.94 8.99
CA ILE A 177 1.51 14.30 9.26
C ILE A 177 1.05 14.79 10.63
N ARG A 178 0.09 15.72 10.65
CA ARG A 178 -0.43 16.32 11.89
C ARG A 178 -1.47 15.47 12.59
N LYS A 179 -2.19 14.66 11.84
CA LYS A 179 -3.29 13.87 12.36
C LYS A 179 -3.32 12.51 11.66
N LEU A 180 -3.34 11.45 12.45
CA LEU A 180 -3.56 10.09 11.98
C LEU A 180 -4.94 9.61 12.41
N THR A 181 -5.73 9.11 11.46
CA THR A 181 -7.09 8.65 11.72
C THR A 181 -7.33 7.32 11.03
N PHE A 182 -7.86 6.35 11.75
CA PHE A 182 -8.28 5.07 11.18
C PHE A 182 -9.79 5.02 10.98
N PHE A 183 -10.26 4.47 9.85
CA PHE A 183 -11.68 4.33 9.55
C PHE A 183 -12.03 2.89 9.16
N GLY A 184 -13.25 2.45 9.51
CA GLY A 184 -13.68 1.06 9.29
C GLY A 184 -14.46 0.85 8.00
N LYS A 185 -15.39 1.75 7.67
CA LYS A 185 -16.37 1.57 6.59
C LYS A 185 -16.05 2.39 5.35
N ASP A 186 -16.45 1.87 4.20
CA ASP A 186 -16.24 2.52 2.90
C ASP A 186 -17.06 3.81 2.72
N ASP A 187 -18.16 3.96 3.43
CA ASP A 187 -18.99 5.17 3.39
C ASP A 187 -18.20 6.41 3.86
N MET A 188 -17.22 6.21 4.75
CA MET A 188 -16.32 7.27 5.21
C MET A 188 -15.51 7.93 4.09
N LEU A 189 -15.24 7.21 2.99
CA LEU A 189 -14.57 7.81 1.83
C LEU A 189 -15.37 9.00 1.28
N SER A 190 -16.71 8.86 1.24
CA SER A 190 -17.58 9.95 0.76
C SER A 190 -17.64 11.11 1.74
N GLU A 191 -17.60 10.83 3.04
CA GLU A 191 -17.57 11.88 4.07
C GLU A 191 -16.26 12.68 4.04
N PHE A 192 -15.11 12.01 3.87
CA PHE A 192 -13.82 12.70 3.70
C PHE A 192 -13.77 13.55 2.43
N ALA A 193 -14.37 13.06 1.32
CA ALA A 193 -14.44 13.84 0.09
C ALA A 193 -15.31 15.09 0.26
N LYS A 194 -16.50 14.97 0.87
CA LYS A 194 -17.38 16.11 1.16
C LYS A 194 -16.69 17.13 2.08
N TYR A 195 -16.05 16.63 3.14
CA TYR A 195 -15.32 17.50 4.07
C TYR A 195 -14.25 18.33 3.36
N ALA A 196 -13.44 17.71 2.51
CA ALA A 196 -12.41 18.40 1.75
C ALA A 196 -13.01 19.47 0.79
N LEU A 197 -14.12 19.14 0.12
CA LEU A 197 -14.82 20.06 -0.76
C LEU A 197 -15.43 21.26 -0.01
N GLU A 198 -16.06 21.02 1.14
CA GLU A 198 -16.66 22.05 1.98
C GLU A 198 -15.63 23.05 2.53
N HIS A 199 -14.39 22.58 2.75
CA HIS A 199 -13.30 23.43 3.26
C HIS A 199 -12.37 23.98 2.16
N ASN A 200 -12.69 23.76 0.87
CA ASN A 200 -11.84 24.12 -0.27
C ASN A 200 -10.41 23.54 -0.16
N GLU A 201 -10.28 22.36 0.40
CA GLU A 201 -9.02 21.64 0.55
C GLU A 201 -8.91 20.52 -0.47
N LYS A 202 -7.69 20.19 -0.89
CA LYS A 202 -7.48 19.07 -1.81
C LYS A 202 -7.23 17.77 -1.05
N ALA A 203 -7.74 16.66 -1.64
CA ALA A 203 -7.58 15.34 -1.09
C ALA A 203 -7.09 14.32 -2.13
N ILE A 204 -6.22 13.39 -1.69
CA ILE A 204 -5.77 12.24 -2.48
C ILE A 204 -6.36 10.97 -1.88
N PHE A 205 -7.01 10.17 -2.72
CA PHE A 205 -7.59 8.88 -2.37
C PHE A 205 -6.83 7.75 -3.05
N PHE A 206 -6.11 6.95 -2.28
CA PHE A 206 -5.48 5.72 -2.73
C PHE A 206 -6.40 4.55 -2.42
N ILE A 207 -7.01 3.95 -3.44
CA ILE A 207 -7.99 2.86 -3.30
C ILE A 207 -7.46 1.59 -3.94
N HIS A 208 -7.39 0.50 -3.18
CA HIS A 208 -6.77 -0.75 -3.59
C HIS A 208 -7.32 -1.35 -4.89
N LYS A 209 -8.66 -1.35 -5.07
CA LYS A 209 -9.30 -1.93 -6.24
C LYS A 209 -9.67 -0.85 -7.26
N ALA A 210 -9.16 -0.95 -8.49
CA ALA A 210 -9.46 0.01 -9.56
C ALA A 210 -10.96 0.17 -9.80
N ARG A 211 -11.75 -0.91 -9.74
CA ARG A 211 -13.20 -0.85 -9.86
C ARG A 211 -13.84 0.00 -8.77
N LYS A 212 -13.42 -0.21 -7.51
CA LYS A 212 -13.90 0.60 -6.38
C LYS A 212 -13.50 2.07 -6.53
N ALA A 213 -12.26 2.32 -6.95
CA ALA A 213 -11.78 3.68 -7.20
C ALA A 213 -12.60 4.38 -8.29
N TYR A 214 -12.88 3.69 -9.40
CA TYR A 214 -13.71 4.21 -10.49
C TYR A 214 -15.17 4.44 -10.07
N ASP A 215 -15.78 3.49 -9.34
CA ASP A 215 -17.15 3.66 -8.83
C ASP A 215 -17.25 4.81 -7.81
N PHE A 216 -16.19 5.04 -7.04
CA PHE A 216 -16.08 6.20 -6.17
C PHE A 216 -15.90 7.51 -6.97
N TYR A 217 -15.01 7.52 -7.98
CA TYR A 217 -14.83 8.64 -8.89
C TYR A 217 -16.14 9.08 -9.55
N LYS A 218 -16.97 8.17 -10.02
CA LYS A 218 -18.27 8.50 -10.64
C LYS A 218 -19.17 9.35 -9.74
N LYS A 219 -19.08 9.22 -8.42
CA LYS A 219 -19.86 10.02 -7.47
C LYS A 219 -19.41 11.48 -7.41
N PHE A 220 -18.16 11.76 -7.82
CA PHE A 220 -17.50 13.06 -7.75
C PHE A 220 -16.88 13.50 -9.08
N SER A 221 -17.35 12.97 -10.21
CA SER A 221 -16.72 13.13 -11.53
C SER A 221 -16.52 14.59 -11.95
N GLY A 222 -17.38 15.52 -11.52
CA GLY A 222 -17.25 16.95 -11.82
C GLY A 222 -16.13 17.68 -11.05
N VAL A 223 -15.61 17.09 -9.98
CA VAL A 223 -14.62 17.72 -9.06
C VAL A 223 -13.44 16.79 -8.74
N ALA A 224 -13.33 15.70 -9.46
CA ALA A 224 -12.29 14.68 -9.22
C ALA A 224 -11.54 14.31 -10.50
N THR A 225 -10.25 14.00 -10.36
CA THR A 225 -9.43 13.34 -11.39
C THR A 225 -9.28 11.87 -11.03
N PHE A 226 -9.44 10.96 -12.01
CA PHE A 226 -9.27 9.53 -11.85
C PHE A 226 -8.00 9.04 -12.53
N ASN A 227 -7.26 8.13 -11.85
CA ASN A 227 -6.13 7.43 -12.45
C ASN A 227 -6.03 5.97 -11.95
N CYS A 228 -5.59 5.08 -12.84
CA CYS A 228 -5.27 3.70 -12.54
C CYS A 228 -4.14 3.19 -13.46
N SER A 229 -3.71 1.93 -13.28
CA SER A 229 -2.66 1.34 -14.13
C SER A 229 -3.09 1.25 -15.60
N LYS A 230 -2.18 1.52 -16.54
CA LYS A 230 -2.37 1.33 -17.98
C LYS A 230 -2.79 -0.08 -18.36
N SER A 231 -2.34 -1.08 -17.61
CA SER A 231 -2.74 -2.48 -17.82
C SER A 231 -4.18 -2.80 -17.37
N ASN A 232 -4.85 -1.88 -16.67
CA ASN A 232 -6.20 -2.11 -16.18
C ASN A 232 -7.24 -1.71 -17.25
N PRO A 233 -8.28 -2.52 -17.52
CA PRO A 233 -9.32 -2.17 -18.48
C PRO A 233 -10.04 -0.83 -18.21
N LEU A 234 -10.04 -0.35 -16.97
CA LEU A 234 -10.62 0.95 -16.60
C LEU A 234 -9.74 2.14 -16.96
N TYR A 235 -8.51 1.92 -17.44
CA TYR A 235 -7.62 2.98 -17.92
C TYR A 235 -8.23 3.80 -19.07
N ARG A 236 -9.12 3.21 -19.86
CA ARG A 236 -9.91 3.90 -20.91
C ARG A 236 -10.72 5.10 -20.42
N TYR A 237 -10.93 5.21 -19.09
CA TYR A 237 -11.64 6.34 -18.46
C TYR A 237 -10.67 7.36 -17.84
N VAL A 238 -9.38 7.17 -17.98
CA VAL A 238 -8.35 8.11 -17.53
C VAL A 238 -8.15 9.18 -18.59
N ASP A 239 -8.17 10.44 -18.18
CA ASP A 239 -7.78 11.57 -19.03
C ASP A 239 -6.25 11.69 -19.03
N GLU A 240 -5.61 11.12 -20.04
CA GLU A 240 -4.16 11.10 -20.18
C GLU A 240 -3.55 12.52 -20.27
N CYS A 241 -4.25 13.47 -20.86
CA CYS A 241 -3.76 14.84 -20.96
C CYS A 241 -3.72 15.51 -19.58
N THR A 242 -4.77 15.33 -18.79
CA THR A 242 -4.81 15.83 -17.41
C THR A 242 -3.76 15.14 -16.54
N ILE A 243 -3.58 13.82 -16.66
CA ILE A 243 -2.54 13.10 -15.93
C ILE A 243 -1.13 13.57 -16.34
N SER A 244 -0.87 13.75 -17.64
CA SER A 244 0.44 14.22 -18.10
C SER A 244 0.77 15.64 -17.60
N ARG A 245 -0.20 16.56 -17.61
CA ARG A 245 -0.05 17.90 -17.03
C ARG A 245 0.22 17.85 -15.53
N MET A 246 -0.52 17.01 -14.80
CA MET A 246 -0.35 16.81 -13.38
C MET A 246 1.05 16.27 -13.04
N LEU A 247 1.56 15.30 -13.79
CA LEU A 247 2.89 14.74 -13.60
C LEU A 247 3.99 15.78 -13.86
N ALA A 248 3.83 16.62 -14.91
CA ALA A 248 4.78 17.66 -15.23
C ALA A 248 4.79 18.81 -14.22
N ALA A 249 3.62 19.17 -13.68
CA ALA A 249 3.46 20.25 -12.70
C ALA A 249 3.63 19.80 -11.24
N GLU A 250 3.67 18.48 -10.98
CA GLU A 250 3.60 17.87 -9.63
C GLU A 250 2.37 18.36 -8.83
N LYS A 251 1.30 18.76 -9.51
CA LYS A 251 0.05 19.30 -8.94
C LYS A 251 -1.15 18.85 -9.77
N PHE A 252 -2.28 18.66 -9.14
CA PHE A 252 -3.54 18.38 -9.84
C PHE A 252 -4.52 19.54 -9.71
N GLU A 253 -5.35 19.77 -10.74
CA GLU A 253 -6.23 20.94 -10.82
C GLU A 253 -7.52 20.75 -10.01
N THR A 254 -8.08 19.53 -10.05
CA THR A 254 -9.35 19.22 -9.36
C THR A 254 -9.17 19.16 -7.84
N PRO A 255 -10.22 19.39 -7.04
CA PRO A 255 -10.16 19.21 -5.58
C PRO A 255 -9.78 17.79 -5.15
N LEU A 256 -10.23 16.77 -5.87
CA LEU A 256 -10.01 15.36 -5.50
C LEU A 256 -9.17 14.64 -6.56
N LEU A 257 -8.17 13.88 -6.09
CA LEU A 257 -7.45 12.90 -6.90
C LEU A 257 -7.80 11.51 -6.40
N ILE A 258 -8.40 10.68 -7.26
CA ILE A 258 -8.78 9.30 -6.93
C ILE A 258 -7.94 8.35 -7.75
N THR A 259 -7.13 7.53 -7.08
CA THR A 259 -6.16 6.67 -7.75
C THR A 259 -6.02 5.31 -7.07
N THR A 260 -5.25 4.42 -7.68
CA THR A 260 -4.84 3.14 -7.11
C THR A 260 -3.37 3.18 -6.72
N SER A 261 -2.82 2.05 -6.25
CA SER A 261 -1.38 1.91 -5.97
C SER A 261 -0.49 2.12 -7.21
N CYS A 262 -1.05 2.24 -8.42
CA CYS A 262 -0.25 2.62 -9.60
C CYS A 262 0.46 3.96 -9.45
N PHE A 263 -0.01 4.80 -8.53
CA PHE A 263 0.54 6.11 -8.18
C PHE A 263 1.60 6.02 -7.07
N ASP A 264 1.81 4.85 -6.49
CA ASP A 264 2.79 4.64 -5.42
C ASP A 264 4.25 4.64 -5.90
N ALA A 265 4.51 4.50 -7.20
CA ALA A 265 5.84 4.47 -7.77
C ALA A 265 6.11 5.68 -8.70
N GLY A 266 7.03 6.53 -8.29
CA GLY A 266 7.63 7.56 -9.14
C GLY A 266 6.85 8.87 -9.31
N VAL A 267 5.63 9.01 -8.78
CA VAL A 267 4.86 10.25 -8.87
C VAL A 267 5.05 11.11 -7.63
N ASN A 268 5.31 12.38 -7.83
CA ASN A 268 5.40 13.38 -6.77
C ASN A 268 4.20 14.32 -6.85
N ILE A 269 3.66 14.72 -5.71
CA ILE A 269 2.66 15.77 -5.58
C ILE A 269 3.20 16.84 -4.64
N ALA A 270 3.62 17.97 -5.20
CA ALA A 270 4.20 19.10 -4.49
C ALA A 270 3.19 20.25 -4.29
N ASP A 271 1.91 19.91 -4.16
CA ASP A 271 0.80 20.86 -4.04
C ASP A 271 0.48 21.15 -2.56
N PRO A 272 0.75 22.36 -2.02
CA PRO A 272 0.42 22.74 -0.63
C PRO A 272 -1.07 22.74 -0.31
N ALA A 273 -1.94 22.81 -1.32
CA ALA A 273 -3.39 22.73 -1.13
C ALA A 273 -3.89 21.34 -0.75
N VAL A 274 -3.06 20.30 -0.95
CA VAL A 274 -3.36 18.94 -0.48
C VAL A 274 -3.23 18.87 1.03
N LYS A 275 -4.37 18.70 1.71
CA LYS A 275 -4.47 18.60 3.17
C LYS A 275 -4.89 17.22 3.66
N HIS A 276 -5.40 16.38 2.78
CA HIS A 276 -5.92 15.07 3.14
C HIS A 276 -5.35 13.97 2.25
N ILE A 277 -4.85 12.91 2.89
CA ILE A 277 -4.42 11.67 2.23
C ILE A 277 -5.25 10.53 2.80
N ILE A 278 -6.04 9.88 1.96
CA ILE A 278 -6.93 8.79 2.34
C ILE A 278 -6.43 7.51 1.69
N ILE A 279 -6.14 6.48 2.50
CA ILE A 279 -5.51 5.24 2.05
C ILE A 279 -6.38 4.04 2.41
N ASP A 280 -6.95 3.38 1.40
CA ASP A 280 -7.64 2.09 1.50
C ASP A 280 -6.75 0.98 0.94
N MET A 281 -5.65 0.71 1.62
CA MET A 281 -4.67 -0.32 1.29
C MET A 281 -4.50 -1.29 2.46
N LYS A 282 -3.95 -2.48 2.18
CA LYS A 282 -3.74 -3.55 3.18
C LYS A 282 -2.29 -3.71 3.58
N ASP A 283 -1.39 -3.54 2.62
CA ASP A 283 0.04 -3.70 2.80
C ASP A 283 0.64 -2.44 3.39
N VAL A 284 1.41 -2.59 4.48
CA VAL A 284 1.98 -1.46 5.22
C VAL A 284 3.01 -0.71 4.40
N ASP A 285 3.80 -1.42 3.60
CA ASP A 285 4.82 -0.78 2.75
C ASP A 285 4.16 0.08 1.67
N THR A 286 3.07 -0.41 1.06
CA THR A 286 2.23 0.36 0.15
C THR A 286 1.63 1.60 0.83
N ILE A 287 1.16 1.47 2.09
CA ILE A 287 0.62 2.61 2.85
C ILE A 287 1.70 3.68 3.05
N ILE A 288 2.91 3.28 3.44
CA ILE A 288 4.06 4.18 3.63
C ILE A 288 4.39 4.89 2.31
N GLN A 289 4.41 4.17 1.20
CA GLN A 289 4.69 4.73 -0.11
C GLN A 289 3.61 5.72 -0.56
N CYS A 290 2.33 5.38 -0.41
CA CYS A 290 1.22 6.27 -0.72
C CYS A 290 1.28 7.56 0.10
N ALA A 291 1.54 7.48 1.40
CA ALA A 291 1.72 8.66 2.26
C ALA A 291 2.90 9.53 1.82
N GLY A 292 3.98 8.90 1.35
CA GLY A 292 5.19 9.59 0.86
C GLY A 292 5.03 10.29 -0.50
N ARG A 293 3.91 10.17 -1.21
CA ARG A 293 3.70 10.86 -2.51
C ARG A 293 3.49 12.35 -2.37
N LYS A 294 2.94 12.80 -1.27
CA LYS A 294 2.88 14.23 -0.95
C LYS A 294 4.27 14.73 -0.58
N ARG A 295 4.76 15.71 -1.33
CA ARG A 295 6.02 16.40 -1.08
C ARG A 295 5.78 17.64 -0.25
N VAL A 296 6.44 17.71 0.87
CA VAL A 296 6.39 18.85 1.79
C VAL A 296 7.21 19.99 1.22
N GLN A 297 6.60 21.17 1.08
CA GLN A 297 7.26 22.38 0.56
C GLN A 297 7.77 23.28 1.68
N SER A 298 7.15 23.23 2.85
CA SER A 298 7.52 24.04 4.02
C SER A 298 7.12 23.33 5.31
N SER A 299 7.56 23.84 6.46
CA SER A 299 7.16 23.32 7.77
C SER A 299 5.66 23.47 8.08
N GLU A 300 4.96 24.36 7.37
CA GLU A 300 3.51 24.59 7.49
C GLU A 300 2.70 23.71 6.53
N ASP A 301 3.38 23.09 5.57
CA ASP A 301 2.75 22.18 4.62
C ASP A 301 2.50 20.82 5.26
N THR A 302 1.39 20.73 5.99
CA THR A 302 1.01 19.56 6.77
C THR A 302 -0.24 18.90 6.24
N VAL A 303 -0.40 17.60 6.51
CA VAL A 303 -1.53 16.78 6.05
C VAL A 303 -2.17 15.99 7.18
N SER A 304 -3.44 15.67 7.00
CA SER A 304 -4.17 14.65 7.77
C SER A 304 -4.16 13.34 7.00
N LEU A 305 -3.74 12.27 7.66
CA LEU A 305 -3.65 10.92 7.10
C LEU A 305 -4.81 10.07 7.61
N TYR A 306 -5.58 9.48 6.69
CA TYR A 306 -6.70 8.60 6.97
C TYR A 306 -6.42 7.22 6.40
N ILE A 307 -6.43 6.19 7.23
CA ILE A 307 -6.08 4.83 6.82
C ILE A 307 -7.23 3.90 7.15
N LYS A 308 -7.61 3.05 6.19
CA LYS A 308 -8.63 2.05 6.44
C LYS A 308 -8.12 1.01 7.42
N ASN A 309 -8.85 0.83 8.52
CA ASN A 309 -8.51 -0.12 9.57
C ASN A 309 -8.73 -1.57 9.10
N ILE A 310 -7.92 -2.47 9.65
CA ILE A 310 -8.03 -3.91 9.47
C ILE A 310 -8.24 -4.53 10.85
N SER A 311 -9.37 -5.23 11.04
CA SER A 311 -9.65 -5.91 12.29
C SER A 311 -8.73 -7.11 12.53
N ASN A 312 -8.55 -7.52 13.79
CA ASN A 312 -7.77 -8.72 14.12
C ASN A 312 -8.35 -9.99 13.48
N GLN A 313 -9.68 -10.06 13.28
CA GLN A 313 -10.31 -11.15 12.54
C GLN A 313 -9.88 -11.17 11.06
N GLN A 314 -9.84 -10.00 10.42
CA GLN A 314 -9.36 -9.88 9.04
C GLN A 314 -7.86 -10.23 8.95
N LEU A 315 -7.03 -9.80 9.91
CA LEU A 315 -5.62 -10.17 9.99
C LEU A 315 -5.45 -11.69 10.09
N GLY A 316 -6.26 -12.38 10.91
CA GLY A 316 -6.29 -13.84 10.98
C GLY A 316 -6.66 -14.51 9.65
N GLY A 317 -7.62 -13.94 8.91
CA GLY A 317 -7.99 -14.40 7.57
C GLY A 317 -6.85 -14.22 6.56
N TYR A 318 -6.12 -13.10 6.60
CA TYR A 318 -4.95 -12.86 5.74
C TYR A 318 -3.79 -13.81 6.07
N GLU A 319 -3.51 -14.01 7.35
CA GLU A 319 -2.51 -14.97 7.82
C GLU A 319 -2.81 -16.40 7.35
N SER A 320 -4.04 -16.86 7.51
CA SER A 320 -4.49 -18.17 7.04
C SER A 320 -4.37 -18.31 5.52
N THR A 321 -4.71 -17.25 4.79
CA THR A 321 -4.57 -17.23 3.33
C THR A 321 -3.10 -17.27 2.90
N ALA A 322 -2.22 -16.52 3.57
CA ALA A 322 -0.79 -16.54 3.30
C ALA A 322 -0.17 -17.91 3.60
N ASN A 323 -0.53 -18.54 4.73
CA ASN A 323 -0.09 -19.89 5.07
C ASN A 323 -0.54 -20.94 4.04
N ARG A 324 -1.79 -20.86 3.57
CA ARG A 324 -2.29 -21.76 2.51
C ARG A 324 -1.49 -21.61 1.20
N LYS A 325 -1.15 -20.38 0.83
CA LYS A 325 -0.31 -20.09 -0.34
C LYS A 325 1.11 -20.66 -0.21
N LEU A 326 1.62 -20.77 1.00
CA LEU A 326 2.96 -21.34 1.26
C LEU A 326 2.98 -22.87 1.25
N THR A 327 1.85 -23.56 1.34
CA THR A 327 1.80 -25.02 1.54
C THR A 327 2.55 -25.77 0.44
N MET A 328 2.21 -25.50 -0.82
CA MET A 328 2.86 -26.17 -1.96
C MET A 328 4.33 -25.73 -2.12
N ALA A 329 4.65 -24.46 -1.87
CA ALA A 329 6.01 -23.95 -1.95
C ALA A 329 6.93 -24.55 -0.88
N ARG A 330 6.42 -24.71 0.37
CA ARG A 330 7.13 -25.41 1.45
C ARG A 330 7.45 -26.87 1.08
N TYR A 331 6.49 -27.53 0.45
CA TYR A 331 6.69 -28.90 -0.01
C TYR A 331 7.77 -28.95 -1.13
N LEU A 332 7.65 -28.09 -2.14
CA LEU A 332 8.56 -28.06 -3.29
C LEU A 332 10.02 -27.68 -2.92
N ASN A 333 10.22 -26.93 -1.82
CA ASN A 333 11.58 -26.62 -1.35
C ASN A 333 12.39 -27.86 -0.94
N ASN A 334 11.72 -29.00 -0.63
CA ASN A 334 12.36 -30.23 -0.19
C ASN A 334 12.06 -31.44 -1.09
N HIS A 335 11.30 -31.25 -2.17
CA HIS A 335 10.84 -32.30 -3.04
C HIS A 335 10.95 -31.89 -4.52
N THR A 336 10.94 -32.86 -5.40
CA THR A 336 10.95 -32.65 -6.85
C THR A 336 9.60 -32.20 -7.39
N THR A 337 9.60 -31.70 -8.62
CA THR A 337 8.36 -31.36 -9.36
C THR A 337 7.42 -32.58 -9.46
N GLU A 338 7.98 -33.78 -9.71
CA GLU A 338 7.19 -35.00 -9.85
C GLU A 338 6.51 -35.38 -8.52
N GLU A 339 7.22 -35.29 -7.41
CA GLU A 339 6.64 -35.53 -6.07
C GLU A 339 5.57 -34.51 -5.71
N LEU A 340 5.79 -33.22 -6.05
CA LEU A 340 4.79 -32.18 -5.87
C LEU A 340 3.49 -32.52 -6.61
N LEU A 341 3.59 -32.92 -7.90
CA LEU A 341 2.43 -33.24 -8.71
C LEU A 341 1.68 -34.49 -8.20
N ARG A 342 2.40 -35.46 -7.63
CA ARG A 342 1.79 -36.63 -6.97
C ARG A 342 1.11 -36.25 -5.66
N ALA A 343 1.70 -35.37 -4.85
CA ALA A 343 1.16 -34.94 -3.56
C ALA A 343 -0.07 -34.03 -3.73
N PHE A 344 -0.08 -33.20 -4.79
CA PHE A 344 -1.14 -32.21 -5.05
C PHE A 344 -1.79 -32.37 -6.43
N PRO A 345 -2.32 -33.56 -6.79
CA PRO A 345 -2.72 -33.89 -8.17
C PRO A 345 -3.93 -33.09 -8.71
N ARG A 346 -4.68 -32.43 -7.81
CA ARG A 346 -5.90 -31.66 -8.15
C ARG A 346 -5.80 -30.18 -7.79
N GLN A 347 -4.61 -29.72 -7.39
CA GLN A 347 -4.43 -28.34 -6.98
C GLN A 347 -3.59 -27.59 -8.03
N ASN A 348 -4.21 -26.56 -8.60
CA ASN A 348 -3.44 -25.58 -9.36
C ASN A 348 -2.78 -24.60 -8.39
N ASP A 349 -1.50 -24.32 -8.58
CA ASP A 349 -0.82 -23.30 -7.81
C ASP A 349 -1.30 -21.90 -8.24
N ALA A 350 -2.13 -21.29 -7.40
CA ALA A 350 -2.58 -19.90 -7.53
C ALA A 350 -1.85 -18.96 -6.54
N SER A 351 -0.72 -19.43 -5.98
CA SER A 351 0.00 -18.67 -4.94
C SER A 351 0.75 -17.47 -5.47
N GLY A 352 1.21 -17.54 -6.74
CA GLY A 352 2.18 -16.62 -7.31
C GLY A 352 3.61 -16.82 -6.77
N VAL A 353 3.83 -17.88 -5.96
CA VAL A 353 5.13 -18.21 -5.36
C VAL A 353 5.87 -19.26 -6.16
N ILE A 354 5.14 -20.15 -6.86
CA ILE A 354 5.70 -21.18 -7.71
C ILE A 354 5.49 -20.77 -9.17
N TYR A 355 6.49 -21.01 -10.01
CA TYR A 355 6.40 -20.79 -11.44
C TYR A 355 7.04 -21.95 -12.24
N ASP A 356 6.69 -22.00 -13.51
CA ASP A 356 7.19 -23.01 -14.43
C ASP A 356 8.45 -22.51 -15.15
N VAL A 357 9.46 -23.36 -15.25
CA VAL A 357 10.72 -23.10 -15.96
C VAL A 357 11.09 -24.30 -16.82
N MET A 358 11.65 -24.05 -18.02
CA MET A 358 12.21 -25.09 -18.85
C MET A 358 13.66 -25.38 -18.42
N VAL A 359 13.95 -26.62 -18.03
CA VAL A 359 15.29 -27.07 -17.66
C VAL A 359 15.61 -28.31 -18.50
N ASN A 360 16.62 -28.22 -19.37
CA ASN A 360 17.05 -29.31 -20.25
C ASN A 360 15.85 -29.93 -21.05
N GLY A 361 14.97 -29.09 -21.57
CA GLY A 361 13.80 -29.51 -22.35
C GLY A 361 12.65 -30.11 -21.53
N ARG A 362 12.72 -30.11 -20.22
CA ARG A 362 11.65 -30.54 -19.31
C ARG A 362 11.04 -29.35 -18.55
N LEU A 363 9.72 -29.40 -18.36
CA LEU A 363 9.04 -28.42 -17.56
C LEU A 363 9.22 -28.76 -16.07
N GLU A 364 9.82 -27.86 -15.32
CA GLU A 364 10.01 -27.97 -13.89
C GLU A 364 9.30 -26.83 -13.16
N LYS A 365 8.86 -27.09 -11.92
CA LYS A 365 8.31 -26.07 -11.05
C LYS A 365 9.40 -25.54 -10.13
N ARG A 366 9.46 -24.23 -9.99
CA ARG A 366 10.45 -23.53 -9.17
C ARG A 366 9.76 -22.60 -8.16
N VAL A 367 10.32 -22.53 -6.95
CA VAL A 367 9.87 -21.57 -5.93
C VAL A 367 10.62 -20.25 -6.12
N ASN A 368 9.89 -19.16 -6.31
CA ASN A 368 10.47 -17.83 -6.17
C ASN A 368 10.74 -17.57 -4.68
N GLN A 369 12.01 -17.65 -4.29
CA GLN A 369 12.42 -17.56 -2.89
C GLN A 369 12.16 -16.19 -2.26
N LEU A 370 12.16 -15.12 -3.05
CA LEU A 370 11.81 -13.77 -2.57
C LEU A 370 10.33 -13.68 -2.24
N MET A 371 9.48 -14.24 -3.11
CA MET A 371 8.04 -14.31 -2.89
C MET A 371 7.68 -15.22 -1.71
N TYR A 372 8.39 -16.34 -1.58
CA TYR A 372 8.27 -17.23 -0.45
C TYR A 372 8.59 -16.49 0.86
N LEU A 373 9.73 -15.79 0.91
CA LEU A 373 10.12 -14.97 2.05
C LEU A 373 9.07 -13.91 2.38
N LYS A 374 8.57 -13.17 1.37
CA LYS A 374 7.51 -12.16 1.58
C LYS A 374 6.29 -12.78 2.26
N LYS A 375 5.85 -13.94 1.81
CA LYS A 375 4.68 -14.60 2.41
C LYS A 375 4.96 -15.09 3.83
N VAL A 376 6.16 -15.56 4.13
CA VAL A 376 6.57 -15.91 5.50
C VAL A 376 6.55 -14.65 6.39
N LYS A 377 7.16 -13.56 5.93
CA LYS A 377 7.17 -12.28 6.65
C LYS A 377 5.77 -11.67 6.81
N ASP A 378 4.88 -11.81 5.81
CA ASP A 378 3.48 -11.41 5.93
C ASP A 378 2.79 -12.14 7.11
N VAL A 379 2.98 -13.46 7.22
CA VAL A 379 2.43 -14.27 8.32
C VAL A 379 2.95 -13.78 9.68
N GLU A 380 4.26 -13.58 9.79
CA GLU A 380 4.89 -13.07 11.01
C GLU A 380 4.38 -11.65 11.37
N LEU A 381 4.22 -10.79 10.36
CA LEU A 381 3.73 -9.42 10.50
C LEU A 381 2.29 -9.41 11.04
N TYR A 382 1.40 -10.21 10.44
CA TYR A 382 0.02 -10.34 10.93
C TYR A 382 -0.02 -10.89 12.35
N GLY A 383 0.84 -11.85 12.67
CA GLY A 383 1.01 -12.37 14.05
C GLY A 383 1.45 -11.28 15.03
N ARG A 384 2.44 -10.45 14.66
CA ARG A 384 2.90 -9.31 15.48
C ARG A 384 1.80 -8.28 15.69
N MET A 385 1.06 -7.92 14.64
CA MET A 385 -0.06 -7.00 14.75
C MET A 385 -1.12 -7.52 15.73
N LYS A 386 -1.52 -8.79 15.62
CA LYS A 386 -2.51 -9.40 16.55
C LYS A 386 -2.02 -9.40 18.01
N LYS A 387 -0.72 -9.58 18.26
CA LYS A 387 -0.14 -9.51 19.61
C LYS A 387 -0.22 -8.13 20.26
N LEU A 388 -0.41 -7.05 19.48
CA LEU A 388 -0.68 -5.71 20.03
C LEU A 388 -2.10 -5.56 20.61
N GLY A 389 -2.91 -6.62 20.57
CA GLY A 389 -4.24 -6.67 21.15
C GLY A 389 -5.29 -5.99 20.27
N GLU A 390 -6.27 -5.38 20.89
CA GLU A 390 -7.32 -4.65 20.19
C GLU A 390 -6.72 -3.54 19.31
N HIS A 391 -7.24 -3.39 18.10
CA HIS A 391 -6.73 -2.46 17.09
C HIS A 391 -5.25 -2.68 16.69
N GLY A 392 -4.79 -3.93 16.68
CA GLY A 392 -3.38 -4.27 16.45
C GLY A 392 -2.80 -3.70 15.15
N PHE A 393 -3.57 -3.68 14.06
CA PHE A 393 -3.16 -3.04 12.80
C PHE A 393 -2.94 -1.53 12.98
N SER A 394 -3.92 -0.84 13.57
CA SER A 394 -3.83 0.62 13.78
C SER A 394 -2.64 0.99 14.67
N LYS A 395 -2.42 0.23 15.75
CA LYS A 395 -1.28 0.42 16.65
C LYS A 395 0.05 0.23 15.91
N PHE A 396 0.16 -0.84 15.11
CA PHE A 396 1.36 -1.11 14.34
C PHE A 396 1.66 0.00 13.33
N VAL A 397 0.66 0.45 12.58
CA VAL A 397 0.81 1.52 11.60
C VAL A 397 1.12 2.85 12.30
N ALA A 398 0.48 3.15 13.43
CA ALA A 398 0.77 4.34 14.23
C ALA A 398 2.24 4.38 14.69
N GLN A 399 2.81 3.24 15.11
CA GLN A 399 4.24 3.13 15.43
C GLN A 399 5.12 3.47 14.22
N LYS A 400 4.75 3.02 13.01
CA LYS A 400 5.53 3.29 11.77
C LYS A 400 5.53 4.77 11.38
N PHE A 401 4.46 5.50 11.69
CA PHE A 401 4.34 6.93 11.39
C PHE A 401 4.74 7.86 12.56
N GLY A 402 5.27 7.30 13.66
CA GLY A 402 5.72 8.10 14.80
C GLY A 402 4.60 8.56 15.75
N PHE A 403 3.38 8.00 15.63
CA PHE A 403 2.24 8.28 16.52
C PHE A 403 2.20 7.32 17.72
N PHE A 404 3.34 7.00 18.26
CA PHE A 404 3.50 6.20 19.46
C PHE A 404 4.64 6.78 20.31
N ASP A 405 4.31 7.17 21.53
CA ASP A 405 5.29 7.62 22.51
C ASP A 405 5.89 6.40 23.22
N THR A 406 7.17 6.14 23.02
CA THR A 406 7.88 5.01 23.62
C THR A 406 8.11 5.19 25.12
N ILE A 407 8.03 6.42 25.64
CA ILE A 407 8.24 6.73 27.06
C ILE A 407 6.96 6.45 27.84
N THR A 408 5.83 6.96 27.35
CA THR A 408 4.53 6.81 28.02
C THR A 408 3.77 5.54 27.61
N GLY A 409 4.16 4.91 26.50
CA GLY A 409 3.44 3.79 25.91
C GLY A 409 2.10 4.18 25.25
N GLN A 410 1.85 5.48 25.05
CA GLN A 410 0.58 5.98 24.53
C GLN A 410 0.62 6.13 23.01
N TYR A 411 -0.56 5.96 22.41
CA TYR A 411 -0.78 6.15 20.97
C TYR A 411 -1.57 7.45 20.74
N ASP A 412 -1.10 8.27 19.82
CA ASP A 412 -1.75 9.51 19.40
C ASP A 412 -2.40 9.34 18.02
N TYR A 413 -3.50 8.59 17.96
CA TYR A 413 -4.31 8.48 16.74
C TYR A 413 -5.79 8.48 17.04
N ASN A 414 -6.58 8.85 16.03
CA ASN A 414 -8.02 8.81 16.11
C ASN A 414 -8.58 7.56 15.41
N VAL A 415 -9.67 7.04 15.93
CA VAL A 415 -10.50 6.06 15.20
C VAL A 415 -11.81 6.76 14.89
N THR A 416 -12.18 6.86 13.61
CA THR A 416 -13.51 7.33 13.29
C THR A 416 -14.48 6.31 13.85
N ARG A 417 -15.31 6.73 14.79
CA ARG A 417 -16.49 5.94 15.11
C ARG A 417 -17.32 5.89 13.84
N ASP A 418 -17.63 4.68 13.39
CA ASP A 418 -18.44 4.42 12.18
C ASP A 418 -19.86 4.97 12.27
N ASP A 419 -20.12 5.82 13.22
CA ASP A 419 -21.44 6.25 13.67
C ASP A 419 -21.97 7.47 12.93
N CYS A 420 -21.14 8.26 12.23
CA CYS A 420 -21.64 9.45 11.52
C CYS A 420 -22.64 9.07 10.40
N GLY A 421 -22.30 8.10 9.59
CA GLY A 421 -23.23 7.55 8.57
C GLY A 421 -24.39 6.77 9.21
N LEU A 422 -24.14 6.08 10.32
CA LEU A 422 -25.16 5.35 11.06
C LEU A 422 -26.12 6.30 11.75
N SER A 423 -25.63 7.34 12.41
CA SER A 423 -26.49 8.35 13.07
C SER A 423 -27.39 9.05 12.06
N SER A 424 -26.85 9.50 10.93
CA SER A 424 -27.63 10.12 9.84
C SER A 424 -28.66 9.15 9.23
N TYR A 425 -28.30 7.87 9.13
CA TYR A 425 -29.22 6.84 8.67
C TYR A 425 -30.34 6.61 9.69
N LEU A 426 -30.00 6.44 10.97
CA LEU A 426 -30.97 6.26 12.05
C LEU A 426 -31.92 7.44 12.16
N GLU A 427 -31.41 8.68 12.05
CA GLU A 427 -32.25 9.89 12.07
C GLU A 427 -33.29 9.88 10.94
N ARG A 428 -32.92 9.50 9.72
CA ARG A 428 -33.88 9.36 8.60
C ARG A 428 -34.86 8.22 8.78
N MET A 429 -34.47 7.20 9.55
CA MET A 429 -35.30 6.03 9.80
C MET A 429 -36.18 6.17 11.05
N VAL A 430 -36.07 7.27 11.81
CA VAL A 430 -36.97 7.54 12.97
C VAL A 430 -38.41 7.54 12.50
N GLY A 431 -39.25 6.74 13.16
CA GLY A 431 -40.66 6.60 12.84
C GLY A 431 -41.00 5.68 11.65
N VAL A 432 -39.99 5.26 10.84
CA VAL A 432 -40.22 4.34 9.74
C VAL A 432 -40.55 2.94 10.27
N VAL A 433 -41.68 2.36 9.76
CA VAL A 433 -42.13 1.03 10.18
C VAL A 433 -41.54 -0.05 9.28
N MET A 434 -40.80 -0.97 9.86
CA MET A 434 -40.22 -2.14 9.22
C MET A 434 -41.04 -3.39 9.55
N LEU A 435 -41.77 -3.91 8.58
CA LEU A 435 -42.74 -4.98 8.76
C LEU A 435 -42.12 -6.37 8.76
N GLY A 436 -41.04 -6.57 8.01
CA GLY A 436 -40.45 -7.88 7.76
C GLY A 436 -38.94 -7.93 7.80
N ARG A 437 -38.38 -9.11 7.58
CA ARG A 437 -36.93 -9.33 7.59
C ARG A 437 -36.20 -8.55 6.47
N ALA A 438 -36.85 -8.38 5.32
CA ALA A 438 -36.29 -7.63 4.21
C ALA A 438 -36.07 -6.16 4.57
N ASP A 439 -37.07 -5.53 5.21
CA ASP A 439 -37.03 -4.13 5.61
C ASP A 439 -35.96 -3.84 6.68
N ARG A 440 -35.66 -4.85 7.53
CA ARG A 440 -34.68 -4.76 8.62
C ARG A 440 -33.26 -5.04 8.18
N LYS A 441 -33.08 -5.63 6.97
CA LYS A 441 -31.78 -6.10 6.52
C LYS A 441 -30.73 -4.98 6.49
N GLU A 442 -31.08 -3.84 5.90
CA GLU A 442 -30.15 -2.70 5.81
C GLU A 442 -29.79 -2.15 7.20
N LEU A 443 -30.75 -2.03 8.11
CA LEU A 443 -30.51 -1.61 9.49
C LEU A 443 -29.55 -2.56 10.21
N ILE A 444 -29.80 -3.89 10.13
CA ILE A 444 -28.96 -4.91 10.74
C ILE A 444 -27.55 -4.92 10.12
N ASP A 445 -27.47 -4.72 8.80
CA ASP A 445 -26.20 -4.68 8.08
C ASP A 445 -25.37 -3.44 8.45
N ARG A 446 -26.02 -2.30 8.68
CA ARG A 446 -25.35 -1.05 9.08
C ARG A 446 -24.89 -1.05 10.54
N ILE A 447 -25.69 -1.59 11.45
CA ILE A 447 -25.29 -1.66 12.87
C ILE A 447 -24.23 -2.75 13.08
N ASP A 448 -24.29 -3.87 12.35
CA ASP A 448 -23.33 -4.99 12.27
C ASP A 448 -22.82 -5.47 13.65
N VAL A 449 -23.74 -5.80 14.54
CA VAL A 449 -23.40 -6.39 15.86
C VAL A 449 -22.98 -7.84 15.65
N ARG A 450 -21.81 -8.22 16.21
CA ARG A 450 -21.29 -9.59 16.10
C ARG A 450 -20.86 -10.14 17.45
N GLN A 451 -21.10 -11.44 17.65
CA GLN A 451 -20.60 -12.21 18.77
C GLN A 451 -20.05 -13.54 18.21
N ASP A 452 -18.84 -13.91 18.61
CA ASP A 452 -18.13 -15.12 18.16
C ASP A 452 -18.11 -15.31 16.63
N GLY A 453 -18.00 -14.20 15.89
CA GLY A 453 -17.99 -14.18 14.42
C GLY A 453 -19.39 -14.24 13.78
N HIS A 454 -20.45 -14.47 14.53
CA HIS A 454 -21.83 -14.51 14.05
C HIS A 454 -22.53 -13.16 14.22
N ARG A 455 -23.26 -12.72 13.19
CA ARG A 455 -24.04 -11.48 13.24
C ARG A 455 -25.28 -11.67 14.08
N LEU A 456 -25.44 -10.84 15.12
CA LEU A 456 -26.63 -10.78 15.96
C LEU A 456 -27.72 -9.97 15.26
N LYS A 457 -28.95 -10.44 15.32
CA LYS A 457 -30.12 -9.86 14.64
C LYS A 457 -31.27 -9.54 15.60
N GLY A 458 -31.04 -9.77 16.89
CA GLY A 458 -32.04 -9.54 17.94
C GLY A 458 -32.11 -8.05 18.35
N ILE A 459 -33.29 -7.57 18.69
CA ILE A 459 -33.52 -6.18 19.14
C ILE A 459 -32.67 -5.82 20.35
N GLU A 460 -32.60 -6.72 21.34
CA GLU A 460 -31.82 -6.48 22.56
C GLU A 460 -30.34 -6.25 22.27
N SER A 461 -29.75 -7.12 21.44
CA SER A 461 -28.35 -6.98 21.05
C SER A 461 -28.09 -5.72 20.24
N ILE A 462 -29.02 -5.34 19.37
CA ILE A 462 -28.92 -4.13 18.56
C ILE A 462 -29.05 -2.89 19.46
N ASN A 463 -30.03 -2.87 20.36
CA ASN A 463 -30.21 -1.76 21.30
C ASN A 463 -29.02 -1.61 22.26
N ALA A 464 -28.49 -2.71 22.76
CA ALA A 464 -27.27 -2.68 23.58
C ALA A 464 -26.09 -2.05 22.81
N ALA A 465 -25.90 -2.42 21.54
CA ALA A 465 -24.86 -1.84 20.71
C ALA A 465 -25.07 -0.36 20.38
N LEU A 466 -26.32 0.08 20.21
CA LEU A 466 -26.64 1.51 20.04
C LEU A 466 -26.33 2.31 21.32
N GLN A 467 -26.65 1.75 22.48
CA GLN A 467 -26.37 2.35 23.78
C GLN A 467 -24.85 2.41 24.05
N GLU A 468 -24.11 1.33 23.80
CA GLU A 468 -22.65 1.28 23.92
C GLU A 468 -21.97 2.33 23.03
N ARG A 469 -22.52 2.58 21.84
CA ARG A 469 -22.05 3.62 20.92
C ARG A 469 -22.53 5.03 21.28
N CYS A 470 -23.23 5.19 22.40
CA CYS A 470 -23.82 6.46 22.85
C CYS A 470 -24.77 7.11 21.82
N LEU A 471 -25.37 6.32 20.93
CA LEU A 471 -26.32 6.82 19.94
C LEU A 471 -27.72 6.97 20.59
N PRO A 472 -28.44 8.13 20.41
CA PRO A 472 -29.71 8.39 21.06
C PRO A 472 -30.88 7.74 20.30
N TYR A 473 -30.76 6.48 19.92
CA TYR A 473 -31.79 5.76 19.19
C TYR A 473 -32.06 4.41 19.82
N ARG A 474 -33.31 3.98 19.74
CA ARG A 474 -33.79 2.69 20.22
C ARG A 474 -34.73 2.06 19.22
N ILE A 475 -34.61 0.75 19.03
CA ILE A 475 -35.53 -0.05 18.22
C ILE A 475 -36.58 -0.59 19.14
N VAL A 476 -37.86 -0.33 18.77
CA VAL A 476 -39.04 -0.79 19.50
C VAL A 476 -39.82 -1.77 18.62
N GLU A 477 -40.19 -2.91 19.18
CA GLU A 477 -41.08 -3.87 18.57
C GLU A 477 -42.52 -3.56 18.95
N PHE A 478 -43.44 -3.61 17.97
CA PHE A 478 -44.84 -3.37 18.20
C PHE A 478 -45.72 -4.11 17.19
N SER A 479 -47.01 -4.20 17.51
CA SER A 479 -48.00 -4.82 16.61
C SER A 479 -48.67 -3.76 15.75
N THR A 480 -48.81 -4.01 14.46
CA THR A 480 -49.48 -3.11 13.52
C THR A 480 -50.23 -3.91 12.44
N SER A 481 -51.12 -3.24 11.71
CA SER A 481 -51.80 -3.84 10.55
C SER A 481 -51.69 -2.94 9.33
N ARG A 482 -51.60 -3.53 8.15
CA ARG A 482 -51.59 -2.84 6.85
C ARG A 482 -52.56 -3.51 5.90
N ILE A 483 -53.12 -2.77 4.95
CA ILE A 483 -53.96 -3.29 3.87
C ILE A 483 -53.09 -3.49 2.63
N PHE A 484 -53.06 -4.73 2.11
CA PHE A 484 -52.43 -5.11 0.86
C PHE A 484 -53.50 -5.76 -0.03
N ASP A 485 -53.68 -5.28 -1.24
CA ASP A 485 -54.65 -5.75 -2.20
C ASP A 485 -56.09 -5.91 -1.62
N GLY A 486 -56.50 -4.92 -0.83
CA GLY A 486 -57.80 -4.88 -0.16
C GLY A 486 -57.94 -5.81 1.05
N LYS A 487 -56.91 -6.61 1.40
CA LYS A 487 -56.89 -7.51 2.56
C LYS A 487 -56.08 -6.97 3.70
N LYS A 488 -56.67 -6.95 4.90
CA LYS A 488 -55.94 -6.53 6.14
C LYS A 488 -54.98 -7.63 6.57
N LYS A 489 -53.68 -7.30 6.67
CA LYS A 489 -52.66 -8.19 7.18
C LYS A 489 -52.12 -7.64 8.50
N ASN A 490 -52.03 -8.50 9.50
CA ASN A 490 -51.51 -8.14 10.83
C ASN A 490 -50.05 -8.54 10.97
N PHE A 491 -49.24 -7.67 11.53
CA PHE A 491 -47.81 -7.84 11.82
C PHE A 491 -47.60 -7.72 13.33
N LYS A 492 -47.33 -8.84 14.01
CA LYS A 492 -47.18 -8.89 15.47
C LYS A 492 -45.84 -8.34 15.98
N ALA A 493 -44.81 -8.32 15.11
CA ALA A 493 -43.45 -7.97 15.44
C ALA A 493 -42.88 -6.97 14.43
N ALA A 494 -43.55 -5.85 14.20
CA ALA A 494 -43.00 -4.75 13.40
C ALA A 494 -41.99 -3.94 14.22
N TRP A 495 -40.95 -3.43 13.56
CA TRP A 495 -39.93 -2.58 14.21
C TRP A 495 -40.11 -1.14 13.83
N ARG A 496 -39.76 -0.23 14.78
CA ARG A 496 -39.66 1.20 14.56
C ARG A 496 -38.46 1.74 15.33
N ILE A 497 -37.77 2.70 14.75
CA ILE A 497 -36.69 3.42 15.43
C ILE A 497 -37.29 4.63 16.11
N GLU A 498 -36.98 4.79 17.39
CA GLU A 498 -37.34 5.94 18.21
C GLU A 498 -36.10 6.68 18.68
N LYS A 499 -36.15 8.01 18.74
CA LYS A 499 -35.09 8.84 19.26
C LYS A 499 -35.30 9.04 20.77
N GLU A 500 -34.30 8.67 21.57
CA GLU A 500 -34.33 8.90 23.01
C GLU A 500 -33.97 10.37 23.31
N ILE A 501 -34.88 11.10 23.91
CA ILE A 501 -34.62 12.43 24.43
C ILE A 501 -33.85 12.23 25.73
N ARG A 502 -32.52 12.45 25.74
CA ARG A 502 -31.78 12.53 27.00
C ARG A 502 -32.21 13.82 27.70
N SER A 503 -32.99 13.72 28.78
CA SER A 503 -33.10 14.80 29.73
C SER A 503 -31.73 15.07 30.32
N ASN A 504 -31.16 16.24 30.05
CA ASN A 504 -29.96 16.71 30.73
C ASN A 504 -30.27 16.70 32.24
N ALA A 505 -29.67 15.74 32.95
CA ALA A 505 -29.59 15.77 34.41
C ALA A 505 -28.20 16.28 34.80
#